data_27837af022b6687408acc0448ced82f7
#
_entry.id   27837af022b6687408acc0448ced82f7
#
_cell.length_a   1.000
_cell.length_b   1.000
_cell.length_c   1.000
_cell.angle_alpha   90.00
_cell.angle_beta   90.00
_cell.angle_gamma   90.00
#
_symmetry.space_group_name_H-M   'P 1'
#
loop_
_entity.id
_entity.type
_entity.pdbx_description
1 polymer ?
#
loop_
_entity_poly.entity_id
_entity_poly.type
_entity_poly.pdbx_seq_one_letter_code
_entity_poly.pdbx_strand_id
1 'polypeptide(L)'
;MSKIDHILIFNYCMDENDPVLSQQTQVVSRLVDHYSKVTVITGRVGQYQTHSNLTVIDSNWIVGKNFANALRFLYKAIPFLIRGRPQVIFSHMTEVQSFLVSLFSYLLNIKHFLWYAHKAKSFYLQWNHLLLDGIITSTPGSCPIISPKIHAIGQAVDINQFPFRNLSNLKLKKLVHIGRFDKSKNASLIISEVEIARKSFPELFLTLIGAPSNSEEKKYSEAVIINSNNALLDGWLNFSSSVPRSETPKILDGNDIFIHGYQGSLDKTLIEATLVGLPIVTINLEYQAEFGAWGSEDESRNSLSKQIKYLKSLTLERLVSELKTRRDIAVEKHSLEKWIEKLIVVLN
;
A
#
# COMPACT_ATOMS: atom_id res chain seq x y z
N MET A 1 -27.97 -12.49 -1.44
CA MET A 1 -26.95 -13.55 -1.25
C MET A 1 -27.02 -14.06 0.17
N SER A 2 -27.04 -15.38 0.41
CA SER A 2 -26.88 -15.93 1.75
C SER A 2 -25.49 -15.56 2.27
N LYS A 3 -25.41 -15.05 3.51
CA LYS A 3 -24.11 -14.77 4.14
C LYS A 3 -23.29 -16.07 4.18
N ILE A 4 -21.99 -16.00 3.84
CA ILE A 4 -21.07 -17.11 4.06
C ILE A 4 -20.95 -17.31 5.58
N ASP A 5 -20.95 -18.57 6.05
CA ASP A 5 -21.13 -18.79 7.47
C ASP A 5 -19.94 -18.31 8.32
N HIS A 6 -18.69 -18.65 7.96
CA HIS A 6 -17.54 -18.30 8.81
C HIS A 6 -16.28 -18.00 8.01
N ILE A 7 -15.68 -16.84 8.24
CA ILE A 7 -14.32 -16.48 7.78
C ILE A 7 -13.35 -16.42 8.96
N LEU A 8 -12.16 -16.98 8.78
CA LEU A 8 -11.01 -16.84 9.68
C LEU A 8 -9.97 -15.92 9.05
N ILE A 9 -9.63 -14.83 9.72
CA ILE A 9 -8.70 -13.81 9.21
C ILE A 9 -7.42 -13.83 10.04
N PHE A 10 -6.27 -13.78 9.38
CA PHE A 10 -4.99 -13.51 10.01
C PHE A 10 -4.50 -12.14 9.61
N ASN A 11 -4.12 -11.32 10.57
CA ASN A 11 -3.52 -10.01 10.34
C ASN A 11 -2.50 -9.65 11.43
N TYR A 12 -1.79 -8.54 11.28
CA TYR A 12 -0.79 -8.10 12.25
C TYR A 12 -1.36 -7.16 13.31
N CYS A 13 -2.46 -6.46 13.01
CA CYS A 13 -2.97 -5.42 13.87
C CYS A 13 -4.48 -5.25 13.76
N MET A 14 -5.13 -5.17 14.92
CA MET A 14 -6.52 -4.74 15.09
C MET A 14 -6.54 -3.46 15.92
N ASP A 15 -6.12 -2.34 15.29
CA ASP A 15 -6.09 -1.00 15.88
C ASP A 15 -6.34 0.04 14.79
N GLU A 16 -7.43 0.79 14.91
CA GLU A 16 -7.79 1.85 13.96
C GLU A 16 -6.86 3.08 14.03
N ASN A 17 -6.11 3.22 15.13
CA ASN A 17 -5.16 4.31 15.35
C ASN A 17 -3.72 3.93 14.98
N ASP A 18 -3.48 2.69 14.49
CA ASP A 18 -2.14 2.29 14.07
C ASP A 18 -1.69 3.11 12.86
N PRO A 19 -0.51 3.76 12.92
CA PRO A 19 -0.05 4.67 11.86
C PRO A 19 0.22 3.97 10.51
N VAL A 20 0.41 2.63 10.52
CA VAL A 20 0.80 1.85 9.33
C VAL A 20 -0.26 0.82 8.95
N LEU A 21 -0.83 0.13 9.94
CA LEU A 21 -1.66 -1.07 9.76
C LEU A 21 -3.16 -0.84 10.04
N SER A 22 -3.61 0.38 10.34
CA SER A 22 -5.02 0.70 10.60
C SER A 22 -5.98 0.21 9.50
N GLN A 23 -5.50 0.12 8.26
CA GLN A 23 -6.27 -0.42 7.15
C GLN A 23 -6.70 -1.88 7.37
N GLN A 24 -5.90 -2.69 8.07
CA GLN A 24 -6.29 -4.09 8.35
C GLN A 24 -7.57 -4.14 9.19
N THR A 25 -7.72 -3.22 10.13
CA THR A 25 -8.94 -3.04 10.93
C THR A 25 -10.12 -2.59 10.06
N GLN A 26 -9.92 -1.63 9.14
CA GLN A 26 -10.95 -1.18 8.21
C GLN A 26 -11.48 -2.31 7.31
N VAL A 27 -10.58 -3.16 6.79
CA VAL A 27 -10.98 -4.33 5.98
C VAL A 27 -11.83 -5.30 6.81
N VAL A 28 -11.45 -5.60 8.05
CA VAL A 28 -12.24 -6.46 8.94
C VAL A 28 -13.62 -5.85 9.20
N SER A 29 -13.71 -4.56 9.49
CA SER A 29 -14.98 -3.86 9.72
C SER A 29 -15.93 -3.90 8.53
N ARG A 30 -15.43 -3.99 7.30
CA ARG A 30 -16.27 -4.20 6.10
C ARG A 30 -16.68 -5.65 5.91
N LEU A 31 -15.79 -6.60 6.24
CA LEU A 31 -16.07 -8.02 6.07
C LEU A 31 -17.13 -8.54 7.04
N VAL A 32 -17.33 -7.93 8.23
CA VAL A 32 -18.38 -8.34 9.18
C VAL A 32 -19.80 -8.24 8.61
N ASP A 33 -20.02 -7.39 7.63
CA ASP A 33 -21.34 -7.24 6.97
C ASP A 33 -21.66 -8.39 6.02
N HIS A 34 -20.64 -9.13 5.57
CA HIS A 34 -20.74 -10.15 4.54
C HIS A 34 -20.72 -11.60 5.08
N TYR A 35 -20.29 -11.79 6.33
CA TYR A 35 -20.16 -13.09 6.96
C TYR A 35 -21.04 -13.21 8.21
N SER A 36 -21.57 -14.40 8.48
CA SER A 36 -22.35 -14.66 9.69
C SER A 36 -21.43 -14.72 10.92
N LYS A 37 -20.17 -15.11 10.75
CA LYS A 37 -19.15 -15.17 11.79
C LYS A 37 -17.79 -14.76 11.23
N VAL A 38 -17.15 -13.84 11.91
CA VAL A 38 -15.78 -13.38 11.58
C VAL A 38 -14.89 -13.64 12.80
N THR A 39 -13.84 -14.42 12.60
CA THR A 39 -12.81 -14.64 13.64
C THR A 39 -11.49 -14.06 13.13
N VAL A 40 -10.86 -13.20 13.91
CA VAL A 40 -9.56 -12.61 13.58
C VAL A 40 -8.53 -13.08 14.59
N ILE A 41 -7.42 -13.67 14.11
CA ILE A 41 -6.23 -13.93 14.92
C ILE A 41 -5.19 -12.90 14.52
N THR A 42 -4.93 -11.95 15.39
CA THR A 42 -4.08 -10.79 15.13
C THR A 42 -2.76 -10.84 15.91
N GLY A 43 -1.77 -10.11 15.44
CA GLY A 43 -0.48 -9.97 16.12
C GLY A 43 -0.56 -9.10 17.37
N ARG A 44 -1.41 -8.07 17.34
CA ARG A 44 -1.68 -7.16 18.46
C ARG A 44 -3.08 -6.55 18.36
N VAL A 45 -3.62 -6.16 19.50
CA VAL A 45 -4.94 -5.54 19.64
C VAL A 45 -4.81 -4.14 20.22
N GLY A 46 -5.48 -3.17 19.62
CA GLY A 46 -5.70 -1.81 20.12
C GLY A 46 -7.18 -1.44 20.10
N GLN A 47 -7.51 -0.25 19.63
CA GLN A 47 -8.90 0.20 19.49
C GLN A 47 -9.47 -0.27 18.15
N TYR A 48 -10.68 -0.83 18.18
CA TYR A 48 -11.44 -1.23 16.99
C TYR A 48 -12.95 -1.26 17.28
N GLN A 49 -13.74 -1.10 16.24
CA GLN A 49 -15.20 -1.22 16.36
C GLN A 49 -15.61 -2.67 16.61
N THR A 50 -16.36 -2.91 17.68
CA THR A 50 -16.89 -4.23 18.03
C THR A 50 -18.17 -4.53 17.26
N HIS A 51 -18.36 -5.81 16.86
CA HIS A 51 -19.56 -6.30 16.19
C HIS A 51 -20.00 -7.62 16.83
N SER A 52 -21.29 -7.92 16.85
CA SER A 52 -21.84 -9.13 17.48
C SER A 52 -21.36 -10.44 16.87
N ASN A 53 -20.98 -10.41 15.58
CA ASN A 53 -20.45 -11.56 14.84
C ASN A 53 -18.91 -11.58 14.74
N LEU A 54 -18.20 -10.62 15.38
CA LEU A 54 -16.74 -10.50 15.35
C LEU A 54 -16.11 -11.04 16.63
N THR A 55 -15.13 -11.92 16.48
CA THR A 55 -14.26 -12.38 17.57
C THR A 55 -12.81 -12.06 17.23
N VAL A 56 -12.13 -11.29 18.08
CA VAL A 56 -10.71 -10.93 17.91
C VAL A 56 -9.86 -11.64 18.95
N ILE A 57 -8.79 -12.29 18.53
CA ILE A 57 -7.86 -13.07 19.35
C ILE A 57 -6.46 -12.53 19.16
N ASP A 58 -5.87 -12.03 20.23
CA ASP A 58 -4.47 -11.61 20.24
C ASP A 58 -3.54 -12.82 20.29
N SER A 59 -2.71 -12.99 19.28
CA SER A 59 -1.63 -13.98 19.27
C SER A 59 -0.38 -13.50 20.00
N ASN A 60 -0.36 -12.23 20.40
CA ASN A 60 0.74 -11.58 21.13
C ASN A 60 2.08 -11.77 20.38
N TRP A 61 2.11 -11.31 19.11
CA TRP A 61 3.26 -11.43 18.24
C TRP A 61 4.36 -10.46 18.64
N ILE A 62 5.52 -10.98 19.06
CA ILE A 62 6.66 -10.19 19.53
C ILE A 62 7.75 -10.20 18.46
N VAL A 63 8.19 -9.03 18.02
CA VAL A 63 9.28 -8.90 17.03
C VAL A 63 10.55 -9.60 17.54
N GLY A 64 11.18 -10.41 16.68
CA GLY A 64 12.41 -11.15 17.02
C GLY A 64 12.20 -12.49 17.75
N LYS A 65 10.98 -12.85 18.14
CA LYS A 65 10.67 -14.12 18.84
C LYS A 65 10.01 -15.16 17.91
N ASN A 66 10.60 -15.39 16.73
CA ASN A 66 9.96 -16.15 15.65
C ASN A 66 9.41 -17.52 16.05
N PHE A 67 10.18 -18.34 16.74
CA PHE A 67 9.73 -19.69 17.18
C PHE A 67 8.61 -19.63 18.20
N ALA A 68 8.74 -18.79 19.23
CA ALA A 68 7.71 -18.62 20.26
C ALA A 68 6.40 -18.02 19.66
N ASN A 69 6.53 -17.14 18.69
CA ASN A 69 5.40 -16.58 17.94
C ASN A 69 4.67 -17.68 17.16
N ALA A 70 5.42 -18.53 16.44
CA ALA A 70 4.83 -19.64 15.69
C ALA A 70 4.03 -20.59 16.60
N LEU A 71 4.60 -20.99 17.75
CA LEU A 71 3.90 -21.85 18.71
C LEU A 71 2.64 -21.20 19.28
N ARG A 72 2.72 -19.93 19.70
CA ARG A 72 1.55 -19.19 20.23
C ARG A 72 0.47 -19.03 19.17
N PHE A 73 0.85 -18.71 17.93
CA PHE A 73 -0.08 -18.60 16.82
C PHE A 73 -0.77 -19.93 16.53
N LEU A 74 -0.02 -21.02 16.39
CA LEU A 74 -0.59 -22.36 16.17
C LEU A 74 -1.52 -22.78 17.29
N TYR A 75 -1.14 -22.56 18.56
CA TYR A 75 -1.98 -22.85 19.71
C TYR A 75 -3.33 -22.14 19.63
N LYS A 76 -3.36 -20.89 19.13
CA LYS A 76 -4.60 -20.12 18.92
C LYS A 76 -5.35 -20.54 17.65
N ALA A 77 -4.65 -20.85 16.55
CA ALA A 77 -5.26 -21.10 15.26
C ALA A 77 -5.86 -22.52 15.11
N ILE A 78 -5.13 -23.56 15.57
CA ILE A 78 -5.53 -24.96 15.38
C ILE A 78 -6.95 -25.27 15.91
N PRO A 79 -7.38 -24.82 17.09
CA PRO A 79 -8.75 -25.08 17.57
C PRO A 79 -9.83 -24.54 16.62
N PHE A 80 -9.59 -23.40 15.97
CA PHE A 80 -10.52 -22.83 14.98
C PHE A 80 -10.53 -23.60 13.68
N LEU A 81 -9.40 -24.16 13.25
CA LEU A 81 -9.34 -25.00 12.05
C LEU A 81 -10.07 -26.32 12.23
N ILE A 82 -9.87 -26.98 13.39
CA ILE A 82 -10.41 -28.32 13.64
C ILE A 82 -11.88 -28.26 14.09
N ARG A 83 -12.20 -27.43 15.09
CA ARG A 83 -13.53 -27.35 15.70
C ARG A 83 -14.41 -26.28 15.07
N GLY A 84 -13.85 -25.13 14.73
CA GLY A 84 -14.56 -23.99 14.15
C GLY A 84 -14.88 -24.17 12.68
N ARG A 85 -14.10 -24.96 11.96
CA ARG A 85 -14.22 -25.29 10.53
C ARG A 85 -14.66 -24.07 9.70
N PRO A 86 -13.84 -23.00 9.59
CA PRO A 86 -14.16 -21.87 8.76
C PRO A 86 -14.29 -22.34 7.31
N GLN A 87 -15.16 -21.72 6.54
CA GLN A 87 -15.27 -22.01 5.10
C GLN A 87 -14.10 -21.44 4.34
N VAL A 88 -13.58 -20.29 4.80
CA VAL A 88 -12.48 -19.59 4.16
C VAL A 88 -11.54 -18.98 5.19
N ILE A 89 -10.24 -19.00 4.86
CA ILE A 89 -9.16 -18.31 5.57
C ILE A 89 -8.66 -17.18 4.67
N PHE A 90 -8.56 -15.98 5.24
CA PHE A 90 -7.94 -14.83 4.60
C PHE A 90 -6.72 -14.35 5.40
N SER A 91 -5.54 -14.58 4.88
CA SER A 91 -4.26 -14.14 5.46
C SER A 91 -3.91 -12.75 4.92
N HIS A 92 -4.18 -11.69 5.68
CA HIS A 92 -3.94 -10.32 5.26
C HIS A 92 -2.51 -9.87 5.59
N MET A 93 -1.60 -9.93 4.61
CA MET A 93 -0.16 -9.64 4.72
C MET A 93 0.62 -10.59 5.65
N THR A 94 0.03 -11.68 6.09
CA THR A 94 0.59 -12.58 7.10
C THR A 94 1.15 -13.86 6.47
N GLU A 95 2.20 -13.72 5.68
CA GLU A 95 2.82 -14.78 4.90
C GLU A 95 3.31 -15.97 5.75
N VAL A 96 3.95 -15.69 6.90
CA VAL A 96 4.46 -16.72 7.82
C VAL A 96 3.33 -17.46 8.51
N GLN A 97 2.32 -16.74 9.00
CA GLN A 97 1.13 -17.32 9.63
C GLN A 97 0.37 -18.21 8.64
N SER A 98 0.23 -17.73 7.40
CA SER A 98 -0.34 -18.49 6.30
C SER A 98 0.42 -19.79 6.07
N PHE A 99 1.75 -19.74 5.97
CA PHE A 99 2.62 -20.92 5.84
C PHE A 99 2.41 -21.93 6.96
N LEU A 100 2.36 -21.49 8.22
CA LEU A 100 2.22 -22.36 9.39
C LEU A 100 0.94 -23.19 9.38
N VAL A 101 -0.13 -22.68 8.77
CA VAL A 101 -1.44 -23.37 8.72
C VAL A 101 -1.82 -23.90 7.35
N SER A 102 -1.03 -23.62 6.32
CA SER A 102 -1.34 -23.99 4.93
C SER A 102 -1.59 -25.49 4.73
N LEU A 103 -0.77 -26.33 5.36
CA LEU A 103 -0.94 -27.79 5.30
C LEU A 103 -2.25 -28.24 5.98
N PHE A 104 -2.60 -27.63 7.11
CA PHE A 104 -3.86 -27.93 7.80
C PHE A 104 -5.07 -27.49 6.98
N SER A 105 -5.06 -26.28 6.41
CA SER A 105 -6.16 -25.82 5.56
C SER A 105 -6.33 -26.71 4.33
N TYR A 106 -5.23 -27.10 3.69
CA TYR A 106 -5.26 -28.03 2.56
C TYR A 106 -5.86 -29.39 2.91
N LEU A 107 -5.39 -30.03 4.00
CA LEU A 107 -5.87 -31.35 4.43
C LEU A 107 -7.33 -31.32 4.92
N LEU A 108 -7.77 -30.20 5.49
CA LEU A 108 -9.14 -30.02 5.97
C LEU A 108 -10.10 -29.49 4.89
N ASN A 109 -9.61 -29.28 3.68
CA ASN A 109 -10.35 -28.72 2.54
C ASN A 109 -11.01 -27.37 2.88
N ILE A 110 -10.27 -26.48 3.57
CA ILE A 110 -10.66 -25.12 3.91
C ILE A 110 -10.02 -24.18 2.87
N LYS A 111 -10.83 -23.42 2.14
CA LYS A 111 -10.30 -22.42 1.19
C LYS A 111 -9.36 -21.46 1.89
N HIS A 112 -8.18 -21.19 1.33
CA HIS A 112 -7.20 -20.33 1.97
C HIS A 112 -6.55 -19.39 0.97
N PHE A 113 -6.67 -18.08 1.21
CA PHE A 113 -6.14 -17.02 0.38
C PHE A 113 -5.18 -16.13 1.16
N LEU A 114 -4.11 -15.69 0.48
CA LEU A 114 -3.09 -14.79 1.04
C LEU A 114 -3.07 -13.47 0.27
N TRP A 115 -3.25 -12.34 0.96
CA TRP A 115 -2.91 -11.03 0.41
C TRP A 115 -1.41 -10.81 0.46
N TYR A 116 -0.79 -10.66 -0.72
CA TYR A 116 0.64 -10.42 -0.89
C TYR A 116 0.89 -9.42 -2.02
N ALA A 117 1.35 -8.20 -1.69
CA ALA A 117 1.61 -7.12 -2.64
C ALA A 117 3.06 -6.63 -2.50
N HIS A 118 4.02 -7.50 -2.77
CA HIS A 118 5.46 -7.24 -2.76
C HIS A 118 6.15 -7.98 -3.90
N LYS A 119 7.25 -7.40 -4.44
CA LYS A 119 8.07 -8.06 -5.46
C LYS A 119 9.12 -9.04 -4.90
N ALA A 120 9.27 -9.13 -3.58
CA ALA A 120 10.19 -10.08 -2.96
C ALA A 120 9.69 -11.52 -3.15
N LYS A 121 10.59 -12.42 -3.55
CA LYS A 121 10.30 -13.85 -3.72
C LYS A 121 10.86 -14.59 -2.51
N SER A 122 10.01 -14.86 -1.53
CA SER A 122 10.37 -15.58 -0.33
C SER A 122 10.11 -17.10 -0.45
N PHE A 123 10.74 -17.89 0.43
CA PHE A 123 10.43 -19.31 0.59
C PHE A 123 8.96 -19.52 1.02
N TYR A 124 8.47 -18.72 1.95
CA TYR A 124 7.10 -18.81 2.45
C TYR A 124 6.07 -18.54 1.37
N LEU A 125 6.32 -17.57 0.49
CA LEU A 125 5.44 -17.27 -0.63
C LEU A 125 5.35 -18.44 -1.62
N GLN A 126 6.49 -19.06 -1.94
CA GLN A 126 6.53 -20.20 -2.85
C GLN A 126 5.77 -21.41 -2.28
N TRP A 127 5.95 -21.70 -0.99
CA TRP A 127 5.22 -22.75 -0.29
C TRP A 127 3.71 -22.46 -0.24
N ASN A 128 3.34 -21.25 0.13
CA ASN A 128 1.95 -20.82 0.15
C ASN A 128 1.30 -20.97 -1.23
N HIS A 129 1.97 -20.58 -2.30
CA HIS A 129 1.47 -20.75 -3.66
C HIS A 129 1.14 -22.20 -4.03
N LEU A 130 1.89 -23.18 -3.51
CA LEU A 130 1.60 -24.59 -3.76
C LEU A 130 0.32 -25.07 -3.09
N LEU A 131 0.11 -24.72 -1.82
CA LEU A 131 -0.95 -25.27 -0.98
C LEU A 131 -2.23 -24.43 -0.90
N LEU A 132 -2.14 -23.13 -1.14
CA LEU A 132 -3.28 -22.21 -1.06
C LEU A 132 -4.14 -22.23 -2.33
N ASP A 133 -5.39 -21.86 -2.20
CA ASP A 133 -6.32 -21.70 -3.32
C ASP A 133 -5.98 -20.49 -4.17
N GLY A 134 -5.48 -19.40 -3.56
CA GLY A 134 -5.05 -18.23 -4.30
C GLY A 134 -4.18 -17.25 -3.51
N ILE A 135 -3.49 -16.40 -4.26
CA ILE A 135 -2.77 -15.25 -3.75
C ILE A 135 -3.43 -14.00 -4.34
N ILE A 136 -3.80 -13.08 -3.49
CA ILE A 136 -4.45 -11.84 -3.83
C ILE A 136 -3.41 -10.72 -3.79
N THR A 137 -3.40 -9.84 -4.78
CA THR A 137 -2.40 -8.77 -4.91
C THR A 137 -3.03 -7.48 -5.43
N SER A 138 -2.29 -6.37 -5.41
CA SER A 138 -2.79 -5.09 -5.89
C SER A 138 -2.85 -4.98 -7.41
N THR A 139 -1.79 -5.38 -8.11
CA THR A 139 -1.67 -5.40 -9.57
C THR A 139 -1.00 -6.69 -10.00
N PRO A 140 -1.12 -7.13 -11.25
CA PRO A 140 -0.48 -8.36 -11.71
C PRO A 140 1.03 -8.41 -11.43
N GLY A 141 1.74 -7.30 -11.60
CA GLY A 141 3.18 -7.24 -11.35
C GLY A 141 3.57 -6.94 -9.89
N SER A 142 2.61 -6.76 -8.98
CA SER A 142 2.90 -6.59 -7.54
C SER A 142 3.17 -7.91 -6.80
N CYS A 143 2.98 -9.06 -7.44
CA CYS A 143 3.38 -10.37 -6.96
C CYS A 143 4.46 -10.96 -7.88
N PRO A 144 5.56 -11.56 -7.36
CA PRO A 144 6.64 -12.10 -8.19
C PRO A 144 6.32 -13.47 -8.80
N ILE A 145 5.13 -14.02 -8.57
CA ILE A 145 4.66 -15.30 -9.11
C ILE A 145 3.67 -15.03 -10.24
N ILE A 146 3.86 -15.69 -11.39
CA ILE A 146 2.92 -15.68 -12.51
C ILE A 146 2.17 -17.02 -12.49
N SER A 147 0.88 -16.98 -12.21
CA SER A 147 0.05 -18.17 -12.05
C SER A 147 -1.44 -17.81 -12.16
N PRO A 148 -2.32 -18.72 -12.61
CA PRO A 148 -3.77 -18.52 -12.56
C PRO A 148 -4.33 -18.38 -11.14
N LYS A 149 -3.58 -18.74 -10.10
CA LYS A 149 -3.93 -18.51 -8.69
C LYS A 149 -3.68 -17.07 -8.22
N ILE A 150 -3.17 -16.16 -9.06
CA ILE A 150 -2.89 -14.77 -8.70
C ILE A 150 -4.09 -13.89 -9.08
N HIS A 151 -4.70 -13.25 -8.09
CA HIS A 151 -5.88 -12.40 -8.25
C HIS A 151 -5.51 -10.93 -7.96
N ALA A 152 -5.41 -10.11 -9.00
CA ALA A 152 -5.15 -8.67 -8.85
C ALA A 152 -6.48 -7.92 -8.63
N ILE A 153 -6.67 -7.32 -7.45
CA ILE A 153 -7.95 -6.67 -7.08
C ILE A 153 -7.84 -5.19 -6.70
N GLY A 154 -6.65 -4.57 -6.89
CA GLY A 154 -6.41 -3.17 -6.56
C GLY A 154 -5.82 -2.96 -5.16
N GLN A 155 -5.75 -1.68 -4.74
CA GLN A 155 -5.38 -1.27 -3.37
C GLN A 155 -6.64 -0.88 -2.59
N ALA A 156 -6.79 -1.25 -1.36
CA ALA A 156 -7.95 -0.88 -0.56
C ALA A 156 -7.76 0.54 0.03
N VAL A 157 -8.17 1.59 -0.65
CA VAL A 157 -8.08 2.98 -0.17
C VAL A 157 -9.48 3.52 0.12
N ASP A 158 -9.70 4.02 1.33
CA ASP A 158 -10.95 4.71 1.67
C ASP A 158 -10.98 6.08 1.00
N ILE A 159 -11.79 6.20 -0.04
CA ILE A 159 -11.89 7.42 -0.87
C ILE A 159 -12.41 8.62 -0.10
N ASN A 160 -13.17 8.42 0.98
CA ASN A 160 -13.73 9.50 1.80
C ASN A 160 -12.63 10.24 2.58
N GLN A 161 -11.49 9.58 2.83
CA GLN A 161 -10.33 10.20 3.47
C GLN A 161 -9.53 11.07 2.50
N PHE A 162 -9.69 10.89 1.17
CA PHE A 162 -8.92 11.57 0.13
C PHE A 162 -9.83 12.32 -0.85
N PRO A 163 -10.48 13.42 -0.39
CA PRO A 163 -11.38 14.20 -1.23
C PRO A 163 -10.64 14.82 -2.42
N PHE A 164 -11.31 14.91 -3.55
CA PHE A 164 -10.76 15.53 -4.75
C PHE A 164 -10.67 17.05 -4.57
N ARG A 165 -9.46 17.59 -4.73
CA ARG A 165 -9.20 19.01 -4.54
C ARG A 165 -9.71 19.87 -5.68
N ASN A 166 -9.83 21.17 -5.43
CA ASN A 166 -10.08 22.15 -6.49
C ASN A 166 -8.81 22.33 -7.35
N LEU A 167 -8.95 22.09 -8.65
CA LEU A 167 -7.85 22.14 -9.61
C LEU A 167 -7.66 23.48 -10.31
N SER A 168 -8.45 24.52 -9.98
CA SER A 168 -8.45 25.81 -10.67
C SER A 168 -7.13 26.59 -10.56
N ASN A 169 -6.33 26.32 -9.51
CA ASN A 169 -5.11 27.08 -9.18
C ASN A 169 -3.85 26.21 -9.08
N LEU A 170 -3.70 25.21 -9.96
CA LEU A 170 -2.51 24.36 -9.98
C LEU A 170 -1.27 25.17 -10.40
N LYS A 171 -0.28 25.27 -9.51
CA LYS A 171 0.97 26.02 -9.78
C LYS A 171 2.13 25.13 -10.23
N LEU A 172 2.07 23.82 -9.98
CA LEU A 172 3.10 22.83 -10.28
C LEU A 172 4.50 23.22 -9.77
N LYS A 173 4.59 23.73 -8.53
CA LYS A 173 5.84 24.22 -7.92
C LYS A 173 6.28 23.37 -6.74
N LYS A 174 5.33 22.91 -5.90
CA LYS A 174 5.61 22.16 -4.68
C LYS A 174 5.52 20.66 -4.95
N LEU A 175 6.65 19.99 -4.87
CA LEU A 175 6.73 18.54 -4.98
C LEU A 175 6.78 17.92 -3.59
N VAL A 176 6.06 16.82 -3.39
CA VAL A 176 6.07 16.06 -2.15
C VAL A 176 6.31 14.58 -2.41
N HIS A 177 7.13 13.96 -1.59
CA HIS A 177 7.24 12.51 -1.42
C HIS A 177 6.86 12.13 0.00
N ILE A 178 6.05 11.09 0.16
CA ILE A 178 5.70 10.51 1.46
C ILE A 178 6.07 9.04 1.43
N GLY A 179 6.97 8.62 2.32
CA GLY A 179 7.42 7.24 2.39
C GLY A 179 8.54 7.01 3.38
N ARG A 180 8.87 5.76 3.70
CA ARG A 180 10.01 5.43 4.53
C ARG A 180 11.32 5.89 3.88
N PHE A 181 12.28 6.28 4.67
CA PHE A 181 13.63 6.58 4.17
C PHE A 181 14.46 5.30 4.05
N ASP A 182 14.07 4.42 3.15
CA ASP A 182 14.85 3.25 2.77
C ASP A 182 15.40 3.35 1.34
N LYS A 183 16.41 2.53 1.03
CA LYS A 183 17.07 2.55 -0.29
C LYS A 183 16.09 2.31 -1.45
N SER A 184 15.05 1.52 -1.24
CA SER A 184 14.10 1.16 -2.30
C SER A 184 13.23 2.35 -2.73
N LYS A 185 13.02 3.34 -1.84
CA LYS A 185 12.26 4.56 -2.14
C LYS A 185 13.05 5.58 -2.96
N ASN A 186 14.37 5.36 -3.13
CA ASN A 186 15.24 6.14 -4.02
C ASN A 186 15.21 7.66 -3.77
N ALA A 187 15.27 8.10 -2.50
CA ALA A 187 15.28 9.52 -2.16
C ALA A 187 16.39 10.30 -2.92
N SER A 188 17.57 9.70 -3.05
CA SER A 188 18.69 10.31 -3.82
C SER A 188 18.35 10.53 -5.29
N LEU A 189 17.67 9.57 -5.94
CA LEU A 189 17.20 9.71 -7.31
C LEU A 189 16.16 10.85 -7.42
N ILE A 190 15.21 10.91 -6.49
CA ILE A 190 14.19 11.96 -6.48
C ILE A 190 14.86 13.34 -6.42
N ILE A 191 15.82 13.53 -5.51
CA ILE A 191 16.54 14.79 -5.34
C ILE A 191 17.29 15.16 -6.61
N SER A 192 18.10 14.24 -7.18
CA SER A 192 18.89 14.51 -8.38
C SER A 192 18.01 14.82 -9.60
N GLU A 193 16.90 14.14 -9.79
CA GLU A 193 15.97 14.38 -10.89
C GLU A 193 15.22 15.72 -10.74
N VAL A 194 14.87 16.12 -9.51
CA VAL A 194 14.33 17.46 -9.26
C VAL A 194 15.38 18.55 -9.50
N GLU A 195 16.62 18.34 -9.10
CA GLU A 195 17.73 19.25 -9.38
C GLU A 195 17.92 19.47 -10.92
N ILE A 196 17.84 18.37 -11.71
CA ILE A 196 17.85 18.45 -13.18
C ILE A 196 16.67 19.28 -13.71
N ALA A 197 15.47 19.05 -13.17
CA ALA A 197 14.28 19.80 -13.59
C ALA A 197 14.38 21.28 -13.22
N ARG A 198 15.00 21.63 -12.09
CA ARG A 198 15.23 22.99 -11.60
C ARG A 198 16.11 23.84 -12.53
N LYS A 199 16.96 23.23 -13.35
CA LYS A 199 17.72 23.99 -14.40
C LYS A 199 16.79 24.70 -15.35
N SER A 200 15.59 24.20 -15.59
CA SER A 200 14.55 24.82 -16.44
C SER A 200 13.44 25.50 -15.61
N PHE A 201 13.22 25.09 -14.38
CA PHE A 201 12.15 25.55 -13.49
C PHE A 201 12.68 25.80 -12.08
N PRO A 202 13.44 26.88 -11.86
CA PRO A 202 14.14 27.16 -10.58
C PRO A 202 13.20 27.33 -9.39
N GLU A 203 11.91 27.59 -9.64
CA GLU A 203 10.87 27.74 -8.60
C GLU A 203 10.39 26.42 -7.98
N LEU A 204 10.85 25.26 -8.47
CA LEU A 204 10.48 23.96 -7.92
C LEU A 204 11.04 23.79 -6.50
N PHE A 205 10.19 23.33 -5.58
CA PHE A 205 10.52 23.05 -4.21
C PHE A 205 10.13 21.62 -3.86
N LEU A 206 11.02 20.86 -3.22
CA LEU A 206 10.81 19.46 -2.86
C LEU A 206 10.73 19.26 -1.35
N THR A 207 9.70 18.59 -0.87
CA THR A 207 9.59 18.08 0.50
C THR A 207 9.61 16.57 0.51
N LEU A 208 10.52 15.96 1.26
CA LEU A 208 10.58 14.53 1.53
C LEU A 208 10.09 14.29 2.97
N ILE A 209 9.01 13.51 3.11
CA ILE A 209 8.35 13.23 4.39
C ILE A 209 8.47 11.76 4.71
N GLY A 210 9.04 11.43 5.87
CA GLY A 210 9.18 10.06 6.33
C GLY A 210 10.18 9.91 7.46
N ALA A 211 10.38 8.65 7.86
CA ALA A 211 11.38 8.29 8.85
C ALA A 211 11.99 6.91 8.53
N PRO A 212 13.22 6.66 8.97
CA PRO A 212 13.79 5.32 8.96
C PRO A 212 13.10 4.44 10.00
N SER A 213 12.92 3.15 9.72
CA SER A 213 12.30 2.17 10.63
C SER A 213 13.32 1.28 11.36
N ASN A 214 14.58 1.30 10.93
CA ASN A 214 15.67 0.51 11.51
C ASN A 214 17.01 1.22 11.36
N SER A 215 18.08 0.63 11.94
CA SER A 215 19.43 1.22 11.95
C SER A 215 20.08 1.33 10.56
N GLU A 216 19.76 0.42 9.64
CA GLU A 216 20.28 0.48 8.26
C GLU A 216 19.62 1.63 7.48
N GLU A 217 18.31 1.77 7.59
CA GLU A 217 17.56 2.88 6.99
C GLU A 217 18.00 4.23 7.58
N LYS A 218 18.31 4.29 8.89
CA LYS A 218 18.85 5.48 9.54
C LYS A 218 20.16 5.91 8.92
N LYS A 219 21.13 4.98 8.75
CA LYS A 219 22.40 5.26 8.07
C LYS A 219 22.20 5.76 6.63
N TYR A 220 21.26 5.16 5.90
CA TYR A 220 20.92 5.60 4.55
C TYR A 220 20.36 7.02 4.56
N SER A 221 19.40 7.32 5.43
CA SER A 221 18.78 8.65 5.49
C SER A 221 19.80 9.74 5.86
N GLU A 222 20.68 9.47 6.82
CA GLU A 222 21.77 10.38 7.20
C GLU A 222 22.71 10.67 6.01
N ALA A 223 23.10 9.63 5.25
CA ALA A 223 23.91 9.80 4.06
C ALA A 223 23.21 10.63 2.97
N VAL A 224 21.90 10.41 2.76
CA VAL A 224 21.10 11.22 1.81
C VAL A 224 21.08 12.70 2.23
N ILE A 225 20.84 12.98 3.51
CA ILE A 225 20.80 14.36 4.03
C ILE A 225 22.16 15.05 3.84
N ILE A 226 23.27 14.39 4.21
CA ILE A 226 24.62 14.92 4.09
C ILE A 226 24.94 15.23 2.62
N ASN A 227 24.63 14.31 1.69
CA ASN A 227 24.90 14.48 0.26
C ASN A 227 24.00 15.54 -0.40
N SER A 228 22.93 15.95 0.27
CA SER A 228 21.97 16.96 -0.23
C SER A 228 22.14 18.32 0.45
N ASN A 229 23.26 18.55 1.13
CA ASN A 229 23.49 19.77 1.93
C ASN A 229 23.38 21.05 1.09
N ASN A 230 23.89 21.07 -0.15
CA ASN A 230 23.76 22.22 -1.03
C ASN A 230 22.30 22.55 -1.35
N ALA A 231 21.48 21.53 -1.65
CA ALA A 231 20.05 21.69 -1.92
C ALA A 231 19.27 22.24 -0.71
N LEU A 232 19.68 21.85 0.50
CA LEU A 232 19.13 22.38 1.76
C LEU A 232 19.53 23.84 1.97
N LEU A 233 20.81 24.19 1.76
CA LEU A 233 21.32 25.55 1.89
C LEU A 233 20.71 26.50 0.87
N ASP A 234 20.51 26.03 -0.37
CA ASP A 234 19.84 26.75 -1.45
C ASP A 234 18.32 26.88 -1.23
N GLY A 235 17.79 26.23 -0.19
CA GLY A 235 16.41 26.39 0.28
C GLY A 235 15.33 25.77 -0.61
N TRP A 236 15.66 24.89 -1.55
CA TRP A 236 14.68 24.23 -2.40
C TRP A 236 14.32 22.79 -1.99
N LEU A 237 15.05 22.22 -1.05
CA LEU A 237 14.83 20.90 -0.48
C LEU A 237 14.50 21.01 1.01
N ASN A 238 13.53 20.21 1.47
CA ASN A 238 13.20 20.06 2.88
C ASN A 238 13.00 18.60 3.23
N PHE A 239 13.51 18.17 4.41
CA PHE A 239 13.21 16.88 5.03
C PHE A 239 12.27 17.09 6.21
N SER A 240 11.23 16.29 6.30
CA SER A 240 10.29 16.28 7.40
C SER A 240 10.17 14.88 7.99
N SER A 241 9.97 14.78 9.28
CA SER A 241 9.68 13.51 9.95
C SER A 241 8.39 12.88 9.46
N SER A 242 8.19 11.59 9.76
CA SER A 242 6.93 10.92 9.48
C SER A 242 5.76 11.62 10.18
N VAL A 243 4.62 11.64 9.50
CA VAL A 243 3.38 12.23 10.00
C VAL A 243 2.34 11.16 10.28
N PRO A 244 1.39 11.39 11.19
CA PRO A 244 0.23 10.53 11.35
C PRO A 244 -0.52 10.36 10.03
N ARG A 245 -1.06 9.16 9.79
CA ARG A 245 -1.78 8.86 8.54
C ARG A 245 -2.97 9.80 8.32
N SER A 246 -3.62 10.24 9.38
CA SER A 246 -4.74 11.20 9.34
C SER A 246 -4.36 12.57 8.75
N GLU A 247 -3.07 12.93 8.76
CA GLU A 247 -2.58 14.19 8.20
C GLU A 247 -2.21 14.08 6.71
N THR A 248 -2.04 12.85 6.20
CA THR A 248 -1.64 12.61 4.79
C THR A 248 -2.55 13.34 3.78
N PRO A 249 -3.88 13.31 3.90
CA PRO A 249 -4.76 14.02 2.95
C PRO A 249 -4.50 15.52 2.88
N LYS A 250 -4.32 16.16 4.05
CA LYS A 250 -4.01 17.59 4.16
C LYS A 250 -2.66 17.95 3.55
N ILE A 251 -1.65 17.09 3.75
CA ILE A 251 -0.33 17.28 3.16
C ILE A 251 -0.39 17.16 1.65
N LEU A 252 -1.09 16.15 1.13
CA LEU A 252 -1.27 16.00 -0.31
C LEU A 252 -1.99 17.20 -0.92
N ASP A 253 -3.07 17.67 -0.30
CA ASP A 253 -3.82 18.86 -0.77
C ASP A 253 -2.96 20.14 -0.78
N GLY A 254 -2.05 20.29 0.16
CA GLY A 254 -1.13 21.44 0.29
C GLY A 254 0.03 21.47 -0.72
N ASN A 255 0.20 20.43 -1.57
CA ASN A 255 1.28 20.30 -2.54
C ASN A 255 0.74 20.23 -3.98
N ASP A 256 1.61 20.39 -4.96
CA ASP A 256 1.22 20.48 -6.37
C ASP A 256 1.47 19.19 -7.16
N ILE A 257 2.54 18.46 -6.84
CA ILE A 257 2.97 17.24 -7.54
C ILE A 257 3.38 16.20 -6.49
N PHE A 258 2.91 14.96 -6.65
CA PHE A 258 3.45 13.84 -5.89
C PHE A 258 4.58 13.16 -6.67
N ILE A 259 5.77 13.07 -6.08
CA ILE A 259 6.95 12.46 -6.71
C ILE A 259 7.35 11.18 -6.00
N HIS A 260 7.70 10.13 -6.78
CA HIS A 260 7.88 8.80 -6.21
C HIS A 260 8.95 8.00 -6.97
N GLY A 261 9.94 7.47 -6.24
CA GLY A 261 11.12 6.78 -6.78
C GLY A 261 11.15 5.25 -6.60
N TYR A 262 10.09 4.63 -6.07
CA TYR A 262 10.05 3.20 -5.81
C TYR A 262 9.60 2.40 -7.04
N GLN A 263 10.40 1.40 -7.45
CA GLN A 263 10.13 0.53 -8.60
C GLN A 263 9.48 -0.81 -8.25
N GLY A 264 9.12 -1.02 -6.99
CA GLY A 264 8.51 -2.28 -6.53
C GLY A 264 7.04 -2.46 -6.91
N SER A 265 6.28 -3.06 -6.02
CA SER A 265 4.82 -3.18 -6.14
C SER A 265 4.13 -1.80 -6.19
N LEU A 266 2.86 -1.78 -6.60
CA LEU A 266 2.07 -0.56 -6.55
C LEU A 266 2.01 -0.05 -5.10
N ASP A 267 2.53 1.16 -4.87
CA ASP A 267 2.52 1.78 -3.55
C ASP A 267 1.17 2.46 -3.30
N LYS A 268 0.64 2.29 -2.11
CA LYS A 268 -0.67 2.84 -1.71
C LYS A 268 -0.70 4.38 -1.78
N THR A 269 0.41 5.03 -1.42
CA THR A 269 0.52 6.50 -1.45
C THR A 269 0.35 7.09 -2.85
N LEU A 270 0.68 6.33 -3.90
CA LEU A 270 0.42 6.72 -5.29
C LEU A 270 -1.08 6.85 -5.55
N ILE A 271 -1.87 5.89 -5.07
CA ILE A 271 -3.33 5.90 -5.23
C ILE A 271 -3.95 7.01 -4.39
N GLU A 272 -3.48 7.21 -3.16
CA GLU A 272 -3.94 8.28 -2.26
C GLU A 272 -3.73 9.66 -2.88
N ALA A 273 -2.54 9.92 -3.43
CA ALA A 273 -2.22 11.16 -4.12
C ALA A 273 -3.03 11.34 -5.42
N THR A 274 -3.29 10.25 -6.17
CA THR A 274 -4.16 10.28 -7.36
C THR A 274 -5.60 10.63 -6.98
N LEU A 275 -6.13 10.08 -5.88
CA LEU A 275 -7.48 10.37 -5.39
C LEU A 275 -7.64 11.84 -4.99
N VAL A 276 -6.64 12.45 -4.38
CA VAL A 276 -6.64 13.91 -4.09
C VAL A 276 -6.56 14.74 -5.36
N GLY A 277 -6.07 14.21 -6.46
CA GLY A 277 -5.91 14.92 -7.74
C GLY A 277 -4.55 15.57 -7.92
N LEU A 278 -3.47 14.99 -7.35
CA LEU A 278 -2.12 15.39 -7.69
C LEU A 278 -1.66 14.72 -8.98
N PRO A 279 -0.93 15.41 -9.86
CA PRO A 279 -0.11 14.77 -10.86
C PRO A 279 0.94 13.88 -10.19
N ILE A 280 1.05 12.63 -10.65
CA ILE A 280 1.97 11.64 -10.09
C ILE A 280 3.18 11.51 -11.00
N VAL A 281 4.33 11.97 -10.56
CA VAL A 281 5.62 11.79 -11.24
C VAL A 281 6.31 10.57 -10.63
N THR A 282 6.43 9.48 -11.39
CA THR A 282 6.92 8.21 -10.83
C THR A 282 7.61 7.33 -11.86
N ILE A 283 8.56 6.51 -11.39
CA ILE A 283 9.16 5.39 -12.13
C ILE A 283 8.53 4.04 -11.77
N ASN A 284 7.43 4.03 -11.02
CA ASN A 284 6.74 2.81 -10.66
C ASN A 284 6.00 2.23 -11.86
N LEU A 285 6.46 1.09 -12.37
CA LEU A 285 5.89 0.46 -13.57
C LEU A 285 4.45 -0.02 -13.37
N GLU A 286 4.08 -0.44 -12.15
CA GLU A 286 2.71 -0.87 -11.84
C GLU A 286 1.74 0.31 -11.92
N TYR A 287 2.15 1.49 -11.43
CA TYR A 287 1.37 2.71 -11.57
C TYR A 287 1.26 3.14 -13.04
N GLN A 288 2.39 3.15 -13.75
CA GLN A 288 2.40 3.57 -15.17
C GLN A 288 1.59 2.64 -16.08
N ALA A 289 1.53 1.34 -15.76
CA ALA A 289 0.72 0.38 -16.50
C ALA A 289 -0.80 0.65 -16.37
N GLU A 290 -1.24 1.20 -15.25
CA GLU A 290 -2.67 1.49 -15.02
C GLU A 290 -3.08 2.92 -15.40
N PHE A 291 -2.21 3.89 -15.18
CA PHE A 291 -2.52 5.32 -15.31
C PHE A 291 -1.75 6.00 -16.45
N GLY A 292 -0.76 5.35 -17.04
CA GLY A 292 0.17 5.94 -17.99
C GLY A 292 1.26 6.80 -17.32
N ALA A 293 2.41 6.94 -17.99
CA ALA A 293 3.44 7.91 -17.64
C ALA A 293 3.07 9.30 -18.20
N TRP A 294 3.68 10.37 -17.65
CA TRP A 294 3.59 11.70 -18.24
C TRP A 294 4.62 11.82 -19.36
N GLY A 295 4.18 12.16 -20.58
CA GLY A 295 5.03 12.27 -21.78
C GLY A 295 5.01 11.03 -22.66
N SER A 296 5.92 10.94 -23.63
CA SER A 296 6.07 9.76 -24.48
C SER A 296 6.61 8.59 -23.68
N GLU A 297 6.09 7.37 -23.90
CA GLU A 297 6.47 6.17 -23.14
C GLU A 297 7.98 5.90 -23.16
N ASP A 298 8.62 6.10 -24.31
CA ASP A 298 10.04 5.78 -24.48
C ASP A 298 10.98 6.77 -23.77
N GLU A 299 10.60 8.05 -23.66
CA GLU A 299 11.48 9.07 -23.13
C GLU A 299 11.30 9.38 -21.65
N SER A 300 10.09 9.25 -21.12
CA SER A 300 9.73 9.72 -19.78
C SER A 300 9.57 8.61 -18.75
N ARG A 301 9.37 7.36 -19.19
CA ARG A 301 9.06 6.23 -18.29
C ARG A 301 10.02 6.06 -17.11
N ASN A 302 11.33 6.31 -17.34
CA ASN A 302 12.37 6.13 -16.33
C ASN A 302 13.02 7.45 -15.86
N SER A 303 12.48 8.63 -16.24
CA SER A 303 13.02 9.93 -15.86
C SER A 303 11.95 10.83 -15.25
N LEU A 304 12.12 11.13 -13.95
CA LEU A 304 11.21 12.01 -13.22
C LEU A 304 11.31 13.46 -13.74
N SER A 305 12.50 13.91 -14.10
CA SER A 305 12.71 15.26 -14.63
C SER A 305 12.04 15.48 -15.98
N LYS A 306 12.04 14.48 -16.87
CA LYS A 306 11.31 14.56 -18.15
C LYS A 306 9.80 14.60 -17.92
N GLN A 307 9.26 13.79 -16.98
CA GLN A 307 7.84 13.83 -16.60
C GLN A 307 7.45 15.20 -16.04
N ILE A 308 8.29 15.82 -15.19
CA ILE A 308 8.06 17.18 -14.68
C ILE A 308 8.02 18.20 -15.84
N LYS A 309 8.97 18.13 -16.75
CA LYS A 309 9.00 19.03 -17.92
C LYS A 309 7.76 18.91 -18.80
N TYR A 310 7.30 17.68 -19.04
CA TYR A 310 6.08 17.43 -19.78
C TYR A 310 4.84 18.00 -19.05
N LEU A 311 4.70 17.76 -17.76
CA LEU A 311 3.61 18.34 -16.96
C LEU A 311 3.55 19.86 -17.05
N LYS A 312 4.72 20.52 -16.99
CA LYS A 312 4.86 21.98 -17.11
C LYS A 312 4.50 22.51 -18.50
N SER A 313 4.53 21.67 -19.54
CA SER A 313 4.17 22.05 -20.91
C SER A 313 2.67 21.91 -21.20
N LEU A 314 1.90 21.25 -20.32
CA LEU A 314 0.46 21.04 -20.53
C LEU A 314 -0.33 22.32 -20.26
N THR A 315 -1.41 22.52 -21.03
CA THR A 315 -2.43 23.50 -20.66
C THR A 315 -3.18 23.05 -19.39
N LEU A 316 -3.67 24.01 -18.62
CA LEU A 316 -4.43 23.70 -17.40
C LEU A 316 -5.63 22.81 -17.69
N GLU A 317 -6.36 23.08 -18.79
CA GLU A 317 -7.52 22.30 -19.21
C GLU A 317 -7.18 20.82 -19.44
N ARG A 318 -6.10 20.55 -20.20
CA ARG A 318 -5.63 19.19 -20.48
C ARG A 318 -5.19 18.50 -19.19
N LEU A 319 -4.44 19.17 -18.33
CA LEU A 319 -4.00 18.62 -17.05
C LEU A 319 -5.19 18.25 -16.16
N VAL A 320 -6.17 19.15 -16.04
CA VAL A 320 -7.39 18.91 -15.24
C VAL A 320 -8.18 17.72 -15.77
N SER A 321 -8.34 17.60 -17.09
CA SER A 321 -9.02 16.45 -17.71
C SER A 321 -8.30 15.13 -17.38
N GLU A 322 -6.98 15.08 -17.54
CA GLU A 322 -6.18 13.90 -17.23
C GLU A 322 -6.25 13.51 -15.74
N LEU A 323 -6.22 14.48 -14.83
CA LEU A 323 -6.30 14.22 -13.39
C LEU A 323 -7.66 13.67 -12.99
N LYS A 324 -8.75 14.13 -13.59
CA LYS A 324 -10.11 13.57 -13.39
C LYS A 324 -10.16 12.11 -13.86
N THR A 325 -9.70 11.83 -15.07
CA THR A 325 -9.66 10.47 -15.62
C THR A 325 -8.86 9.52 -14.72
N ARG A 326 -7.69 9.94 -14.24
CA ARG A 326 -6.86 9.14 -13.32
C ARG A 326 -7.57 8.88 -12.00
N ARG A 327 -8.26 9.90 -11.44
CA ARG A 327 -9.09 9.72 -10.25
C ARG A 327 -10.20 8.68 -10.48
N ASP A 328 -10.92 8.76 -11.58
CA ASP A 328 -12.00 7.83 -11.89
C ASP A 328 -11.49 6.39 -11.97
N ILE A 329 -10.32 6.17 -12.60
CA ILE A 329 -9.63 4.87 -12.61
C ILE A 329 -9.27 4.44 -11.18
N ALA A 330 -8.74 5.35 -10.35
CA ALA A 330 -8.37 5.05 -8.97
C ALA A 330 -9.58 4.66 -8.11
N VAL A 331 -10.71 5.35 -8.25
CA VAL A 331 -11.96 5.03 -7.56
C VAL A 331 -12.47 3.64 -7.97
N GLU A 332 -12.53 3.35 -9.28
CA GLU A 332 -13.06 2.09 -9.80
C GLU A 332 -12.18 0.88 -9.46
N LYS A 333 -10.86 1.05 -9.50
CA LYS A 333 -9.94 -0.08 -9.32
C LYS A 333 -9.45 -0.26 -7.89
N HIS A 334 -9.32 0.83 -7.11
CA HIS A 334 -8.56 0.84 -5.86
C HIS A 334 -9.33 1.35 -4.63
N SER A 335 -10.61 1.77 -4.76
CA SER A 335 -11.42 2.12 -3.59
C SER A 335 -11.61 0.91 -2.67
N LEU A 336 -11.74 1.16 -1.36
CA LEU A 336 -11.96 0.13 -0.36
C LEU A 336 -13.23 -0.68 -0.68
N GLU A 337 -14.30 0.00 -1.09
CA GLU A 337 -15.58 -0.62 -1.44
C GLU A 337 -15.42 -1.59 -2.62
N LYS A 338 -14.82 -1.14 -3.73
CA LYS A 338 -14.57 -2.01 -4.89
C LYS A 338 -13.59 -3.14 -4.60
N TRP A 339 -12.61 -2.87 -3.74
CA TRP A 339 -11.68 -3.89 -3.29
C TRP A 339 -12.38 -4.98 -2.47
N ILE A 340 -13.27 -4.62 -1.54
CA ILE A 340 -14.07 -5.58 -0.75
C ILE A 340 -15.00 -6.40 -1.67
N GLU A 341 -15.70 -5.75 -2.64
CA GLU A 341 -16.52 -6.45 -3.61
C GLU A 341 -15.72 -7.55 -4.36
N LYS A 342 -14.54 -7.18 -4.90
CA LYS A 342 -13.65 -8.11 -5.61
C LYS A 342 -13.09 -9.19 -4.68
N LEU A 343 -12.71 -8.81 -3.44
CA LEU A 343 -12.23 -9.77 -2.45
C LEU A 343 -13.27 -10.85 -2.16
N ILE A 344 -14.53 -10.47 -1.93
CA ILE A 344 -15.62 -11.42 -1.65
C ILE A 344 -15.83 -12.37 -2.83
N VAL A 345 -15.75 -11.88 -4.06
CA VAL A 345 -15.84 -12.74 -5.26
C VAL A 345 -14.71 -13.76 -5.30
N VAL A 346 -13.48 -13.37 -4.95
CA VAL A 346 -12.32 -14.29 -4.94
C VAL A 346 -12.42 -15.31 -3.81
N LEU A 347 -12.91 -14.90 -2.63
CA LEU A 347 -13.02 -15.77 -1.46
C LEU A 347 -14.17 -16.81 -1.56
N ASN A 348 -15.16 -16.58 -2.41
CA ASN A 348 -16.30 -17.47 -2.65
C ASN A 348 -16.01 -18.51 -3.74
#